data_2973f0d3de0dfc04a7af320cacd3d762
#
_entry.id   2973f0d3de0dfc04a7af320cacd3d762
#
_cell.length_a   1.000
_cell.length_b   1.000
_cell.length_c   1.000
_cell.angle_alpha   90.00
_cell.angle_beta   90.00
_cell.angle_gamma   90.00
#
_symmetry.space_group_name_H-M   'P 1'
#
loop_
_entity.id
_entity.type
_entity.pdbx_description
1 polymer ?
#
loop_
_entity_poly.entity_id
_entity_poly.type
_entity_poly.pdbx_seq_one_letter_code
_entity_poly.pdbx_strand_id
1 'polypeptide(L)'
;MLPSEIIKGFSFEAGNDTWKAVHILLDASVDAEIANAVSKENKGEDRAWYAGRADALMAFKEILVNTRTSILADQGRPAETDVS
;
A
#
# COMPACT_ATOMS: atom_id res chain seq x y z
N MET A 1 -14.42 -0.64 -15.26
CA MET A 1 -15.20 0.19 -14.33
C MET A 1 -15.15 -0.40 -12.93
N LEU A 2 -14.89 0.43 -11.92
CA LEU A 2 -14.82 -0.03 -10.55
C LEU A 2 -16.23 -0.18 -9.94
N PRO A 3 -16.42 -1.18 -9.07
CA PRO A 3 -17.67 -1.29 -8.31
C PRO A 3 -17.95 -0.04 -7.47
N SER A 4 -19.24 0.26 -7.24
CA SER A 4 -19.62 1.44 -6.48
C SER A 4 -19.09 1.43 -5.04
N GLU A 5 -18.96 0.26 -4.44
CA GLU A 5 -18.39 0.12 -3.09
C GLU A 5 -16.94 0.59 -3.04
N ILE A 6 -16.16 0.29 -4.09
CA ILE A 6 -14.77 0.74 -4.19
C ILE A 6 -14.72 2.25 -4.35
N ILE A 7 -15.55 2.80 -5.25
CA ILE A 7 -15.59 4.24 -5.48
C ILE A 7 -15.96 4.98 -4.20
N LYS A 8 -17.01 4.53 -3.51
CA LYS A 8 -17.43 5.15 -2.24
C LYS A 8 -16.36 5.06 -1.18
N GLY A 9 -15.75 3.87 -1.04
CA GLY A 9 -14.74 3.63 -0.02
C GLY A 9 -13.49 4.48 -0.19
N PHE A 10 -13.12 4.79 -1.44
CA PHE A 10 -11.92 5.56 -1.74
C PHE A 10 -12.18 7.04 -2.00
N SER A 11 -13.40 7.53 -1.75
CA SER A 11 -13.78 8.93 -2.01
C SER A 11 -13.66 9.86 -0.79
N PHE A 12 -13.07 9.36 0.29
CA PHE A 12 -12.92 10.13 1.54
C PHE A 12 -12.07 11.40 1.34
N GLU A 13 -12.17 12.32 2.28
CA GLU A 13 -11.44 13.58 2.22
C GLU A 13 -9.95 13.37 2.50
N ALA A 14 -9.13 14.30 1.99
CA ALA A 14 -7.69 14.31 2.25
C ALA A 14 -7.43 14.38 3.77
N GLY A 15 -6.37 13.72 4.21
CA GLY A 15 -6.02 13.70 5.62
C GLY A 15 -6.77 12.67 6.46
N ASN A 16 -7.44 11.72 5.81
CA ASN A 16 -8.18 10.66 6.49
C ASN A 16 -7.24 9.81 7.36
N ASP A 17 -7.58 9.67 8.65
CA ASP A 17 -6.73 8.97 9.62
C ASP A 17 -6.58 7.48 9.31
N THR A 18 -7.65 6.83 8.86
CA THR A 18 -7.59 5.41 8.48
C THR A 18 -6.65 5.19 7.31
N TRP A 19 -6.71 6.07 6.30
CA TRP A 19 -5.82 6.00 5.14
C TRP A 19 -4.36 6.15 5.54
N LYS A 20 -4.07 7.11 6.42
CA LYS A 20 -2.72 7.29 6.96
C LYS A 20 -2.26 6.06 7.73
N ALA A 21 -3.12 5.51 8.58
CA ALA A 21 -2.80 4.31 9.36
C ALA A 21 -2.52 3.10 8.47
N VAL A 22 -3.29 2.93 7.38
CA VAL A 22 -3.07 1.85 6.41
C VAL A 22 -1.69 1.97 5.78
N HIS A 23 -1.28 3.18 5.37
CA HIS A 23 0.03 3.39 4.77
C HIS A 23 1.16 3.14 5.78
N ILE A 24 1.02 3.62 7.00
CA ILE A 24 2.02 3.38 8.05
C ILE A 24 2.16 1.89 8.32
N LEU A 25 1.04 1.18 8.43
CA LEU A 25 1.06 -0.26 8.67
C LEU A 25 1.68 -1.03 7.50
N LEU A 26 1.36 -0.66 6.26
CA LEU A 26 1.96 -1.28 5.08
C LEU A 26 3.47 -1.06 5.05
N ASP A 27 3.93 0.16 5.30
CA ASP A 27 5.36 0.46 5.31
C ASP A 27 6.09 -0.32 6.41
N ALA A 28 5.50 -0.40 7.60
CA ALA A 28 6.07 -1.18 8.70
C ALA A 28 6.11 -2.67 8.35
N SER A 29 5.09 -3.18 7.66
CA SER A 29 5.03 -4.58 7.24
C SER A 29 6.09 -4.89 6.18
N VAL A 30 6.29 -3.99 5.23
CA VAL A 30 7.37 -4.13 4.23
C VAL A 30 8.73 -4.16 4.92
N ASP A 31 8.97 -3.24 5.85
CA ASP A 31 10.24 -3.17 6.58
C ASP A 31 10.48 -4.45 7.37
N ALA A 32 9.45 -5.01 8.00
CA ALA A 32 9.56 -6.27 8.73
C ALA A 32 9.93 -7.43 7.81
N GLU A 33 9.32 -7.51 6.62
CA GLU A 33 9.64 -8.57 5.67
C GLU A 33 11.04 -8.43 5.10
N ILE A 34 11.50 -7.21 4.84
CA ILE A 34 12.86 -6.95 4.40
C ILE A 34 13.87 -7.35 5.49
N ALA A 35 13.58 -6.99 6.75
CA ALA A 35 14.43 -7.37 7.88
C ALA A 35 14.56 -8.88 7.99
N ASN A 36 13.46 -9.62 7.80
CA ASN A 36 13.48 -11.08 7.79
C ASN A 36 14.31 -11.63 6.62
N ALA A 37 14.18 -11.01 5.44
CA ALA A 37 14.91 -11.45 4.25
C ALA A 37 16.42 -11.31 4.41
N VAL A 38 16.87 -10.27 5.13
CA VAL A 38 18.31 -10.01 5.31
C VAL A 38 18.85 -10.59 6.62
N SER A 39 18.01 -11.22 7.43
CA SER A 39 18.44 -11.82 8.69
C SER A 39 19.43 -12.96 8.43
N LYS A 40 20.45 -13.07 9.28
CA LYS A 40 21.43 -14.14 9.21
C LYS A 40 20.83 -15.53 9.44
N GLU A 41 19.68 -15.59 10.11
CA GLU A 41 18.99 -16.84 10.41
C GLU A 41 18.24 -17.39 9.19
N ASN A 42 17.90 -16.53 8.23
CA ASN A 42 17.17 -16.92 7.03
C ASN A 42 18.10 -16.99 5.84
N LYS A 43 18.10 -18.12 5.16
CA LYS A 43 18.98 -18.38 4.01
C LYS A 43 18.21 -19.04 2.88
N GLY A 44 18.68 -18.85 1.66
CA GLY A 44 18.15 -19.55 0.50
C GLY A 44 16.67 -19.28 0.26
N GLU A 45 15.87 -20.33 0.26
CA GLU A 45 14.44 -20.25 -0.02
C GLU A 45 13.68 -19.38 0.96
N ASP A 46 14.05 -19.40 2.25
CA ASP A 46 13.40 -18.59 3.26
C ASP A 46 13.61 -17.10 2.98
N ARG A 47 14.83 -16.74 2.59
CA ARG A 47 15.14 -15.35 2.24
C ARG A 47 14.33 -14.89 1.03
N ALA A 48 14.26 -15.72 -0.01
CA ALA A 48 13.48 -15.42 -1.21
C ALA A 48 12.00 -15.29 -0.90
N TRP A 49 11.48 -16.12 0.00
CA TRP A 49 10.08 -16.08 0.42
C TRP A 49 9.75 -14.75 1.11
N TYR A 50 10.59 -14.30 2.06
CA TYR A 50 10.36 -13.01 2.73
C TYR A 50 10.50 -11.84 1.76
N ALA A 51 11.45 -11.89 0.84
CA ALA A 51 11.60 -10.85 -0.18
C ALA A 51 10.38 -10.79 -1.09
N GLY A 52 9.82 -11.95 -1.46
CA GLY A 52 8.59 -12.02 -2.24
C GLY A 52 7.40 -11.43 -1.50
N ARG A 53 7.32 -11.62 -0.19
CA ARG A 53 6.27 -11.01 0.63
C ARG A 53 6.39 -9.49 0.66
N ALA A 54 7.61 -8.96 0.79
CA ALA A 54 7.85 -7.52 0.73
C ALA A 54 7.40 -6.94 -0.62
N ASP A 55 7.76 -7.61 -1.71
CA ASP A 55 7.35 -7.17 -3.06
C ASP A 55 5.83 -7.17 -3.22
N ALA A 56 5.16 -8.20 -2.70
CA ALA A 56 3.69 -8.29 -2.77
C ALA A 56 3.03 -7.16 -2.00
N LEU A 57 3.55 -6.80 -0.82
CA LEU A 57 3.02 -5.70 -0.02
C LEU A 57 3.24 -4.35 -0.71
N MET A 58 4.40 -4.14 -1.33
CA MET A 58 4.68 -2.93 -2.09
C MET A 58 3.75 -2.81 -3.30
N ALA A 59 3.51 -3.91 -4.01
CA ALA A 59 2.58 -3.94 -5.13
C ALA A 59 1.16 -3.62 -4.69
N PHE A 60 0.74 -4.14 -3.54
CA PHE A 60 -0.59 -3.87 -2.99
C PHE A 60 -0.73 -2.40 -2.60
N LYS A 61 0.30 -1.81 -1.98
CA LYS A 61 0.30 -0.39 -1.67
C LYS A 61 0.12 0.45 -2.94
N GLU A 62 0.82 0.08 -4.01
CA GLU A 62 0.72 0.77 -5.30
C GLU A 62 -0.71 0.68 -5.85
N ILE A 63 -1.34 -0.50 -5.75
CA ILE A 63 -2.73 -0.68 -6.17
C ILE A 63 -3.65 0.26 -5.39
N LEU A 64 -3.48 0.35 -4.07
CA LEU A 64 -4.29 1.23 -3.23
C LEU A 64 -4.15 2.69 -3.63
N VAL A 65 -2.91 3.16 -3.80
CA VAL A 65 -2.62 4.56 -4.17
C VAL A 65 -3.17 4.87 -5.56
N ASN A 66 -2.94 3.99 -6.53
CA ASN A 66 -3.40 4.21 -7.91
C ASN A 66 -4.92 4.20 -7.99
N THR A 67 -5.59 3.33 -7.23
CA THR A 67 -7.04 3.29 -7.17
C THR A 67 -7.60 4.61 -6.64
N ARG A 68 -7.04 5.09 -5.53
CA ARG A 68 -7.42 6.38 -4.94
C ARG A 68 -7.21 7.52 -5.92
N THR A 69 -6.04 7.60 -6.54
CA THR A 69 -5.71 8.65 -7.51
C THR A 69 -6.67 8.68 -8.69
N SER A 70 -6.99 7.49 -9.22
CA SER A 70 -7.91 7.36 -10.35
C SER A 70 -9.32 7.83 -9.98
N ILE A 71 -9.80 7.45 -8.80
CA ILE A 71 -11.13 7.84 -8.33
C ILE A 71 -11.21 9.34 -8.11
N LEU A 72 -10.18 9.94 -7.51
CA LEU A 72 -10.14 11.39 -7.31
C LEU A 72 -10.14 12.14 -8.65
N ALA A 73 -9.36 11.65 -9.62
CA ALA A 73 -9.32 12.24 -10.95
C ALA A 73 -10.69 12.22 -11.63
N ASP A 74 -11.41 11.10 -11.54
CA ASP A 74 -12.74 10.96 -12.11
C ASP A 74 -13.75 11.92 -11.44
N GLN A 75 -13.50 12.29 -10.18
CA GLN A 75 -14.35 13.24 -9.44
C GLN A 75 -13.89 14.69 -9.61
N GLY A 76 -12.88 14.95 -10.44
CA GLY A 76 -12.33 16.29 -10.63
C GLY A 76 -11.58 16.82 -9.41
N ARG A 77 -11.11 15.94 -8.53
CA ARG A 77 -10.40 16.31 -7.30
C ARG A 77 -8.89 16.20 -7.53
N PRO A 78 -8.08 17.06 -6.88
CA PRO A 78 -6.63 16.99 -7.06
C PRO A 78 -6.04 15.70 -6.46
N ALA A 79 -5.00 15.19 -7.10
CA ALA A 79 -4.27 14.04 -6.57
C ALA A 79 -3.56 14.42 -5.27
N GLU A 80 -3.47 13.46 -4.35
CA GLU A 80 -2.72 13.64 -3.11
C GLU A 80 -1.24 13.47 -3.39
N THR A 81 -0.43 14.38 -2.86
CA THR A 81 1.01 14.36 -3.07
C THR A 81 1.77 13.76 -1.89
N ASP A 82 1.09 13.59 -0.76
CA ASP A 82 1.68 13.05 0.47
C ASP A 82 0.72 12.02 1.06
N VAL A 83 1.05 10.75 0.91
CA VAL A 83 0.22 9.64 1.37
C VAL A 83 0.86 8.83 2.48
N SER A 84 2.03 9.20 2.92
CA SER A 84 2.73 8.48 3.98
C SER A 84 2.71 9.21 5.31
#